data_3d33f2bc1e6d3020f7347c307cf84353
#
_entry.id   3d33f2bc1e6d3020f7347c307cf84353
#
_cell.length_a   1.000
_cell.length_b   1.000
_cell.length_c   1.000
_cell.angle_alpha   90.00
_cell.angle_beta   90.00
_cell.angle_gamma   90.00
#
_symmetry.space_group_name_H-M   'P 1'
#
loop_
_entity.id
_entity.type
_entity.pdbx_description
1 polymer ?
#
loop_
_entity_poly.entity_id
_entity_poly.type
_entity_poly.pdbx_seq_one_letter_code
_entity_poly.pdbx_strand_id
1 'polypeptide(L)'
;MKRASYFFVAFAVGKWTQETCREMVFDVARRVETPIHDKNIQFFSDGNDDYTYVLPDYFGRYELHYAQLVKIRKNGTLIGKERRIIFGSPKPDDIETTDVENFNGILRERCGRLVRRTKCYSKLKRRLQYAMHLFQFYWNFISNIRRGVSPAMIEGLSNTIWTWHRFFYAKLNHTY
;
A
#
# COMPACT_ATOMS: atom_id res chain seq x y z
N MET A 1 0.23 0.83 1.85
CA MET A 1 -0.50 2.05 2.25
C MET A 1 0.07 2.57 3.56
N LYS A 2 0.28 3.86 3.70
CA LYS A 2 0.72 4.48 4.94
C LYS A 2 -0.48 4.69 5.86
N ARG A 3 -0.45 4.13 7.07
CA ARG A 3 -1.64 4.04 7.95
C ARG A 3 -2.15 5.42 8.40
N ALA A 4 -1.25 6.30 8.85
CA ALA A 4 -1.63 7.60 9.41
C ALA A 4 -2.36 8.52 8.42
N SER A 5 -2.01 8.47 7.15
CA SER A 5 -2.51 9.33 6.08
C SER A 5 -3.40 8.62 5.07
N TYR A 6 -3.49 7.30 5.13
CA TYR A 6 -4.09 6.46 4.07
C TYR A 6 -3.42 6.63 2.69
N PHE A 7 -2.19 7.16 2.67
CA PHE A 7 -1.47 7.37 1.42
C PHE A 7 -1.13 6.04 0.74
N PHE A 8 -1.56 5.90 -0.51
CA PHE A 8 -1.31 4.72 -1.33
C PHE A 8 0.11 4.78 -1.91
N VAL A 9 1.10 4.22 -1.20
CA VAL A 9 2.52 4.36 -1.52
C VAL A 9 2.89 3.63 -2.81
N ALA A 10 2.61 2.34 -2.90
CA ALA A 10 3.01 1.50 -4.02
C ALA A 10 2.05 0.32 -4.22
N PHE A 11 2.13 -0.28 -5.39
CA PHE A 11 1.46 -1.53 -5.75
C PHE A 11 2.31 -2.31 -6.74
N ALA A 12 2.09 -3.60 -6.82
CA ALA A 12 2.60 -4.43 -7.90
C ALA A 12 1.45 -5.21 -8.55
N VAL A 13 1.55 -5.42 -9.85
CA VAL A 13 0.60 -6.22 -10.63
C VAL A 13 1.31 -7.46 -11.13
N GLY A 14 0.99 -8.61 -10.58
CA GLY A 14 1.64 -9.87 -10.92
C GLY A 14 0.97 -11.07 -10.29
N LYS A 15 1.62 -12.21 -10.40
CA LYS A 15 1.26 -13.43 -9.68
C LYS A 15 1.72 -13.31 -8.22
N TRP A 16 1.20 -14.14 -7.36
CA TRP A 16 1.64 -14.28 -5.97
C TRP A 16 3.01 -14.98 -5.96
N THR A 17 4.06 -14.20 -6.12
CA THR A 17 5.45 -14.66 -6.13
C THR A 17 6.32 -13.67 -5.40
N GLN A 18 7.45 -14.15 -4.88
CA GLN A 18 8.45 -13.33 -4.22
C GLN A 18 8.96 -12.20 -5.13
N GLU A 19 9.06 -12.44 -6.45
CA GLU A 19 9.45 -11.42 -7.42
C GLU A 19 8.47 -10.25 -7.46
N THR A 20 7.16 -10.52 -7.51
CA THR A 20 6.13 -9.47 -7.47
C THR A 20 6.14 -8.73 -6.13
N CYS A 21 6.41 -9.45 -5.03
CA CYS A 21 6.60 -8.84 -3.72
C CYS A 21 7.81 -7.89 -3.74
N ARG A 22 8.92 -8.31 -4.34
CA ARG A 22 10.16 -7.52 -4.49
C ARG A 22 9.93 -6.25 -5.31
N GLU A 23 9.21 -6.33 -6.44
CA GLU A 23 8.81 -5.15 -7.22
C GLU A 23 8.07 -4.12 -6.35
N MET A 24 7.11 -4.58 -5.55
CA MET A 24 6.31 -3.71 -4.68
C MET A 24 7.14 -3.09 -3.56
N VAL A 25 7.98 -3.89 -2.88
CA VAL A 25 8.83 -3.41 -1.77
C VAL A 25 9.90 -2.43 -2.28
N PHE A 26 10.50 -2.69 -3.44
CA PHE A 26 11.42 -1.76 -4.11
C PHE A 26 10.75 -0.40 -4.39
N ASP A 27 9.52 -0.41 -4.90
CA ASP A 27 8.77 0.81 -5.14
C ASP A 27 8.40 1.55 -3.86
N VAL A 28 8.15 0.84 -2.74
CA VAL A 28 7.98 1.45 -1.42
C VAL A 28 9.30 2.10 -0.98
N ALA A 29 10.42 1.39 -1.06
CA ALA A 29 11.72 1.87 -0.60
C ALA A 29 12.15 3.17 -1.32
N ARG A 30 11.86 3.27 -2.62
CA ARG A 30 12.15 4.49 -3.40
C ARG A 30 11.31 5.72 -3.01
N ARG A 31 10.13 5.51 -2.43
CA ARG A 31 9.14 6.55 -2.17
C ARG A 31 9.04 6.94 -0.71
N VAL A 32 9.62 6.14 0.16
CA VAL A 32 9.62 6.40 1.60
C VAL A 32 11.02 6.82 2.00
N GLU A 33 11.14 8.03 2.53
CA GLU A 33 12.39 8.45 3.15
C GLU A 33 12.68 7.55 4.34
N THR A 34 13.84 6.91 4.33
CA THR A 34 14.32 6.14 5.47
C THR A 34 14.69 7.14 6.56
N PRO A 35 14.12 7.06 7.77
CA PRO A 35 14.44 7.99 8.83
C PRO A 35 15.95 7.91 9.15
N ILE A 36 16.65 9.02 9.02
CA ILE A 36 18.02 9.17 9.49
C ILE A 36 17.92 9.35 11.00
N HIS A 37 18.37 8.37 11.77
CA HIS A 37 18.36 8.30 13.25
C HIS A 37 17.00 8.00 13.91
N ASP A 38 16.96 6.91 14.67
CA ASP A 38 15.99 6.50 15.72
C ASP A 38 14.51 6.29 15.35
N LYS A 39 14.13 6.35 14.09
CA LYS A 39 12.75 6.03 13.69
C LYS A 39 12.72 4.72 12.93
N ASN A 40 12.43 3.64 13.64
CA ASN A 40 12.23 2.34 13.03
C ASN A 40 11.03 2.34 12.07
N ILE A 41 11.24 1.81 10.88
CA ILE A 41 10.17 1.64 9.90
C ILE A 41 9.29 0.47 10.35
N GLN A 42 7.98 0.71 10.42
CA GLN A 42 7.02 -0.31 10.81
C GLN A 42 6.26 -0.82 9.59
N PHE A 43 6.27 -2.15 9.39
CA PHE A 43 5.48 -2.83 8.38
C PHE A 43 4.53 -3.83 9.03
N PHE A 44 3.30 -3.86 8.54
CA PHE A 44 2.30 -4.83 8.94
C PHE A 44 1.69 -5.45 7.69
N SER A 45 1.60 -6.78 7.66
CA SER A 45 0.99 -7.51 6.55
C SER A 45 0.04 -8.60 7.05
N ASP A 46 -0.68 -9.22 6.12
CA ASP A 46 -1.27 -10.53 6.34
C ASP A 46 -0.20 -11.63 6.42
N GLY A 47 -0.60 -12.88 6.53
CA GLY A 47 0.31 -14.02 6.67
C GLY A 47 1.10 -14.39 5.40
N ASN A 48 1.45 -13.45 4.53
CA ASN A 48 2.31 -13.71 3.37
C ASN A 48 3.79 -13.67 3.77
N ASP A 49 4.44 -14.82 3.76
CA ASP A 49 5.83 -14.99 4.18
C ASP A 49 6.85 -14.37 3.22
N ASP A 50 6.49 -14.05 1.97
CA ASP A 50 7.41 -13.41 1.01
C ASP A 50 8.00 -12.10 1.57
N TYR A 51 7.23 -11.34 2.35
CA TYR A 51 7.69 -10.11 2.98
C TYR A 51 8.82 -10.33 4.00
N THR A 52 8.84 -11.48 4.67
CA THR A 52 9.89 -11.84 5.64
C THR A 52 11.26 -11.89 4.98
N TYR A 53 11.31 -12.34 3.74
CA TYR A 53 12.55 -12.45 2.97
C TYR A 53 12.93 -11.18 2.22
N VAL A 54 11.93 -10.44 1.74
CA VAL A 54 12.16 -9.30 0.85
C VAL A 54 12.41 -7.99 1.60
N LEU A 55 11.69 -7.72 2.71
CA LEU A 55 11.82 -6.45 3.43
C LEU A 55 13.25 -6.16 3.91
N PRO A 56 14.00 -7.13 4.48
CA PRO A 56 15.36 -6.88 4.97
C PRO A 56 16.36 -6.48 3.86
N ASP A 57 16.10 -6.84 2.60
CA ASP A 57 16.96 -6.49 1.48
C ASP A 57 16.97 -4.96 1.21
N TYR A 58 15.90 -4.27 1.60
CA TYR A 58 15.70 -2.85 1.29
C TYR A 58 15.76 -1.94 2.53
N PHE A 59 15.42 -2.43 3.72
CA PHE A 59 15.24 -1.60 4.90
C PHE A 59 16.21 -1.92 6.04
N GLY A 60 17.09 -2.90 5.88
CA GLY A 60 17.96 -3.36 6.97
C GLY A 60 17.18 -4.01 8.14
N ARG A 61 17.76 -5.02 8.78
CA ARG A 61 17.06 -5.77 9.85
C ARG A 61 16.95 -5.00 11.15
N TYR A 62 17.89 -4.11 11.43
CA TYR A 62 17.96 -3.39 12.71
C TYR A 62 17.00 -2.21 12.80
N GLU A 63 16.62 -1.67 11.64
CA GLU A 63 15.71 -0.52 11.52
C GLU A 63 14.27 -0.94 11.20
N LEU A 64 14.06 -2.24 10.93
CA LEU A 64 12.80 -2.80 10.50
C LEU A 64 12.02 -3.40 11.65
N HIS A 65 10.84 -2.86 11.91
CA HIS A 65 9.82 -3.51 12.74
C HIS A 65 8.78 -4.13 11.80
N TYR A 66 8.73 -5.44 11.76
CA TYR A 66 7.79 -6.15 10.91
C TYR A 66 6.98 -7.18 11.67
N ALA A 67 5.68 -7.13 11.53
CA ALA A 67 4.78 -8.12 12.07
C ALA A 67 3.66 -8.49 11.08
N GLN A 68 3.14 -9.69 11.25
CA GLN A 68 2.05 -10.25 10.47
C GLN A 68 0.80 -10.43 11.35
N LEU A 69 -0.37 -10.16 10.76
CA LEU A 69 -1.66 -10.52 11.32
C LEU A 69 -2.21 -11.73 10.56
N VAL A 70 -1.98 -12.92 11.13
CA VAL A 70 -2.35 -14.20 10.50
C VAL A 70 -3.79 -14.56 10.87
N LYS A 71 -4.62 -14.80 9.88
CA LYS A 71 -6.02 -15.26 10.07
C LYS A 71 -6.05 -16.77 10.23
N ILE A 72 -6.47 -17.24 11.39
CA ILE A 72 -6.65 -18.67 11.68
C ILE A 72 -8.03 -19.09 11.19
N ARG A 73 -8.07 -20.10 10.33
CA ARG A 73 -9.32 -20.64 9.80
C ARG A 73 -9.44 -22.13 10.11
N LYS A 74 -10.65 -22.55 10.46
CA LYS A 74 -11.01 -23.96 10.61
C LYS A 74 -12.22 -24.24 9.71
N ASN A 75 -12.10 -25.19 8.81
CA ASN A 75 -13.13 -25.52 7.81
C ASN A 75 -13.65 -24.30 7.02
N GLY A 76 -12.73 -23.39 6.64
CA GLY A 76 -13.06 -22.17 5.91
C GLY A 76 -13.59 -21.01 6.77
N THR A 77 -14.00 -21.26 8.01
CA THR A 77 -14.50 -20.24 8.95
C THR A 77 -13.36 -19.60 9.72
N LEU A 78 -13.38 -18.27 9.84
CA LEU A 78 -12.43 -17.52 10.66
C LEU A 78 -12.71 -17.81 12.14
N ILE A 79 -11.72 -18.41 12.82
CA ILE A 79 -11.83 -18.74 14.26
C ILE A 79 -10.96 -17.84 15.14
N GLY A 80 -10.02 -17.09 14.55
CA GLY A 80 -9.14 -16.20 15.30
C GLY A 80 -8.15 -15.47 14.42
N LYS A 81 -7.40 -14.56 15.06
CA LYS A 81 -6.27 -13.86 14.46
C LYS A 81 -5.08 -14.01 15.39
N GLU A 82 -3.90 -14.22 14.82
CA GLU A 82 -2.62 -14.33 15.53
C GLU A 82 -1.70 -13.19 15.10
N ARG A 83 -1.07 -12.49 16.05
CA ARG A 83 -0.06 -11.46 15.79
C ARG A 83 1.31 -12.12 15.89
N ARG A 84 2.06 -12.14 14.78
CA ARG A 84 3.41 -12.69 14.71
C ARG A 84 4.40 -11.57 14.50
N ILE A 85 5.26 -11.33 15.47
CA ILE A 85 6.39 -10.41 15.33
C ILE A 85 7.52 -11.16 14.62
N ILE A 86 7.98 -10.62 13.50
CA ILE A 86 9.04 -11.22 12.67
C ILE A 86 10.37 -10.50 12.90
N PHE A 87 10.36 -9.16 12.90
CA PHE A 87 11.54 -8.33 13.17
C PHE A 87 11.19 -7.19 14.12
N GLY A 88 12.15 -6.84 14.97
CA GLY A 88 12.06 -5.72 15.90
C GLY A 88 11.03 -5.92 17.00
N SER A 89 10.51 -4.83 17.54
CA SER A 89 9.58 -4.81 18.67
C SER A 89 8.42 -3.84 18.43
N PRO A 90 7.55 -4.10 17.43
CA PRO A 90 6.37 -3.27 17.22
C PRO A 90 5.40 -3.40 18.39
N LYS A 91 4.63 -2.35 18.69
CA LYS A 91 3.59 -2.44 19.71
C LYS A 91 2.50 -3.40 19.25
N PRO A 92 2.05 -4.36 20.08
CA PRO A 92 1.04 -5.35 19.70
C PRO A 92 -0.26 -4.74 19.19
N ASP A 93 -0.70 -3.60 19.73
CA ASP A 93 -1.92 -2.91 19.34
C ASP A 93 -1.82 -2.23 17.97
N ASP A 94 -0.62 -1.97 17.49
CA ASP A 94 -0.38 -1.40 16.16
C ASP A 94 -0.42 -2.48 15.06
N ILE A 95 -0.35 -3.77 15.42
CA ILE A 95 -0.36 -4.88 14.46
C ILE A 95 -1.79 -5.13 13.97
N GLU A 96 -2.18 -4.39 12.94
CA GLU A 96 -3.51 -4.44 12.32
C GLU A 96 -3.43 -4.30 10.79
N THR A 97 -4.34 -5.02 10.10
CA THR A 97 -4.49 -4.96 8.63
C THR A 97 -5.83 -4.38 8.18
N THR A 98 -6.67 -3.97 9.12
CA THR A 98 -8.03 -3.50 8.86
C THR A 98 -8.09 -2.34 7.87
N ASP A 99 -7.20 -1.36 8.01
CA ASP A 99 -7.17 -0.19 7.10
C ASP A 99 -6.83 -0.59 5.66
N VAL A 100 -5.85 -1.48 5.48
CA VAL A 100 -5.48 -2.00 4.16
C VAL A 100 -6.58 -2.91 3.58
N GLU A 101 -7.26 -3.69 4.41
CA GLU A 101 -8.38 -4.52 3.98
C GLU A 101 -9.56 -3.66 3.51
N ASN A 102 -9.91 -2.61 4.27
CA ASN A 102 -10.94 -1.64 3.89
C ASN A 102 -10.57 -0.91 2.59
N PHE A 103 -9.32 -0.46 2.48
CA PHE A 103 -8.82 0.16 1.26
C PHE A 103 -8.90 -0.79 0.06
N ASN A 104 -8.55 -2.05 0.22
CA ASN A 104 -8.69 -3.07 -0.82
C ASN A 104 -10.16 -3.31 -1.21
N GLY A 105 -11.10 -3.14 -0.29
CA GLY A 105 -12.54 -3.12 -0.55
C GLY A 105 -12.92 -1.98 -1.48
N ILE A 106 -12.55 -0.75 -1.11
CA ILE A 106 -12.80 0.47 -1.89
C ILE A 106 -12.16 0.37 -3.28
N LEU A 107 -10.93 -0.13 -3.36
CA LEU A 107 -10.22 -0.33 -4.62
C LEU A 107 -11.00 -1.26 -5.58
N ARG A 108 -11.54 -2.36 -5.06
CA ARG A 108 -12.36 -3.29 -5.86
C ARG A 108 -13.69 -2.68 -6.26
N GLU A 109 -14.33 -1.93 -5.39
CA GLU A 109 -15.59 -1.24 -5.67
C GLU A 109 -15.43 -0.21 -6.79
N ARG A 110 -14.36 0.59 -6.75
CA ARG A 110 -14.13 1.69 -7.70
C ARG A 110 -13.39 1.26 -8.96
N CYS A 111 -12.68 0.16 -8.95
CA CYS A 111 -11.98 -0.38 -10.11
C CYS A 111 -12.59 -1.72 -10.54
N GLY A 112 -13.58 -1.69 -11.43
CA GLY A 112 -14.31 -2.88 -11.91
C GLY A 112 -13.40 -4.00 -12.44
N ARG A 113 -12.15 -3.68 -12.84
CA ARG A 113 -11.15 -4.67 -13.28
C ARG A 113 -10.59 -5.53 -12.14
N LEU A 114 -10.76 -5.10 -10.89
CA LEU A 114 -10.29 -5.79 -9.68
C LEU A 114 -11.40 -6.51 -8.92
N VAL A 115 -12.63 -6.39 -9.39
CA VAL A 115 -13.78 -7.11 -8.80
C VAL A 115 -13.56 -8.61 -8.94
N ARG A 116 -13.79 -9.35 -7.87
CA ARG A 116 -13.70 -10.82 -7.90
C ARG A 116 -14.77 -11.38 -8.83
N ARG A 117 -14.38 -12.36 -9.68
CA ARG A 117 -15.26 -13.02 -10.65
C ARG A 117 -15.94 -12.06 -11.66
N THR A 118 -15.26 -10.97 -11.99
CA THR A 118 -15.74 -10.03 -13.02
C THR A 118 -15.44 -10.51 -14.44
N LYS A 119 -16.32 -10.19 -15.38
CA LYS A 119 -16.03 -10.29 -16.83
C LYS A 119 -15.22 -9.09 -17.34
N CYS A 120 -15.08 -8.04 -16.53
CA CYS A 120 -14.38 -6.79 -16.88
C CYS A 120 -12.87 -6.81 -16.55
N TYR A 121 -12.26 -7.97 -16.36
CA TYR A 121 -10.83 -8.07 -16.05
C TYR A 121 -9.95 -7.55 -17.18
N SER A 122 -8.77 -7.05 -16.85
CA SER A 122 -7.80 -6.59 -17.83
C SER A 122 -7.12 -7.77 -18.54
N LYS A 123 -7.26 -7.88 -19.85
CA LYS A 123 -6.57 -8.91 -20.65
C LYS A 123 -5.06 -8.67 -20.73
N LEU A 124 -4.59 -7.45 -20.51
CA LEU A 124 -3.17 -7.08 -20.57
C LEU A 124 -2.71 -6.49 -19.22
N LYS A 125 -1.58 -7.00 -18.68
CA LYS A 125 -0.97 -6.52 -17.43
C LYS A 125 -0.79 -5.00 -17.45
N ARG A 126 -0.23 -4.45 -18.52
CA ARG A 126 0.04 -3.01 -18.66
C ARG A 126 -1.22 -2.13 -18.53
N ARG A 127 -2.38 -2.60 -19.05
CA ARG A 127 -3.64 -1.84 -18.94
C ARG A 127 -4.14 -1.80 -17.50
N LEU A 128 -3.90 -2.87 -16.73
CA LEU A 128 -4.21 -2.86 -15.31
C LEU A 128 -3.24 -1.95 -14.56
N GLN A 129 -1.96 -1.98 -14.89
CA GLN A 129 -0.96 -1.07 -14.30
C GLN A 129 -1.34 0.40 -14.53
N TYR A 130 -1.72 0.80 -15.75
CA TYR A 130 -2.17 2.17 -16.01
C TYR A 130 -3.41 2.56 -15.21
N ALA A 131 -4.39 1.65 -15.12
CA ALA A 131 -5.58 1.90 -14.30
C ALA A 131 -5.22 2.06 -12.82
N MET A 132 -4.27 1.28 -12.32
CA MET A 132 -3.80 1.37 -10.95
C MET A 132 -3.01 2.66 -10.67
N HIS A 133 -2.16 3.12 -11.61
CA HIS A 133 -1.48 4.41 -11.47
C HIS A 133 -2.47 5.58 -11.45
N LEU A 134 -3.48 5.53 -12.34
CA LEU A 134 -4.53 6.55 -12.36
C LEU A 134 -5.35 6.53 -11.07
N PHE A 135 -5.68 5.35 -10.55
CA PHE A 135 -6.37 5.21 -9.28
C PHE A 135 -5.49 5.68 -8.11
N GLN A 136 -4.19 5.36 -8.10
CA GLN A 136 -3.24 5.81 -7.09
C GLN A 136 -3.16 7.34 -7.04
N PHE A 137 -3.10 8.00 -8.20
CA PHE A 137 -3.14 9.46 -8.27
C PHE A 137 -4.46 10.01 -7.75
N TYR A 138 -5.59 9.48 -8.24
CA TYR A 138 -6.92 9.87 -7.79
C TYR A 138 -7.04 9.75 -6.26
N TRP A 139 -6.68 8.60 -5.72
CA TRP A 139 -6.77 8.35 -4.28
C TRP A 139 -5.91 9.32 -3.47
N ASN A 140 -4.67 9.51 -3.87
CA ASN A 140 -3.73 10.31 -3.10
C ASN A 140 -4.00 11.82 -3.20
N PHE A 141 -4.40 12.32 -4.37
CA PHE A 141 -4.44 13.77 -4.62
C PHE A 141 -5.85 14.33 -4.80
N ILE A 142 -6.80 13.54 -5.29
CA ILE A 142 -8.15 14.02 -5.63
C ILE A 142 -9.19 13.55 -4.59
N SER A 143 -9.01 12.34 -4.04
CA SER A 143 -9.97 11.78 -3.08
C SER A 143 -9.99 12.58 -1.78
N ASN A 144 -11.19 12.95 -1.35
CA ASN A 144 -11.43 13.56 -0.05
C ASN A 144 -11.67 12.46 0.98
N ILE A 145 -10.69 12.20 1.85
CA ILE A 145 -10.77 11.15 2.87
C ILE A 145 -11.24 11.67 4.22
N ARG A 146 -11.04 12.98 4.48
CA ARG A 146 -11.45 13.66 5.73
C ARG A 146 -11.77 15.13 5.42
N ARG A 147 -13.04 15.54 5.49
CA ARG A 147 -13.50 16.94 5.46
C ARG A 147 -12.60 17.93 4.69
N GLY A 148 -12.38 17.70 3.41
CA GLY A 148 -11.58 18.58 2.57
C GLY A 148 -10.09 18.30 2.53
N VAL A 149 -9.64 17.13 3.03
CA VAL A 149 -8.22 16.75 3.06
C VAL A 149 -7.97 15.47 2.26
N SER A 150 -6.95 15.48 1.40
CA SER A 150 -6.48 14.30 0.67
C SER A 150 -5.28 13.64 1.37
N PRO A 151 -4.98 12.36 1.09
CA PRO A 151 -3.77 11.70 1.58
C PRO A 151 -2.48 12.48 1.29
N ALA A 152 -2.35 13.05 0.09
CA ALA A 152 -1.19 13.84 -0.30
C ALA A 152 -1.03 15.13 0.51
N MET A 153 -2.14 15.72 0.97
CA MET A 153 -2.09 16.89 1.85
C MET A 153 -1.58 16.52 3.25
N ILE A 154 -1.98 15.36 3.78
CA ILE A 154 -1.49 14.87 5.08
C ILE A 154 0.02 14.58 5.01
N GLU A 155 0.51 14.11 3.87
CA GLU A 155 1.94 13.85 3.63
C GLU A 155 2.76 15.10 3.26
N GLY A 156 2.12 16.28 3.17
CA GLY A 156 2.82 17.52 2.78
C GLY A 156 3.18 17.62 1.30
N LEU A 157 2.66 16.70 0.46
CA LEU A 157 2.95 16.65 -0.99
C LEU A 157 2.06 17.60 -1.80
N SER A 158 1.02 18.13 -1.20
CA SER A 158 0.10 19.10 -1.82
C SER A 158 -0.55 19.97 -0.76
N ASN A 159 -0.79 21.23 -1.06
CA ASN A 159 -1.51 22.16 -0.17
C ASN A 159 -3.02 22.18 -0.45
N THR A 160 -3.47 21.53 -1.53
CA THR A 160 -4.87 21.55 -1.96
C THR A 160 -5.29 20.20 -2.52
N ILE A 161 -6.59 19.92 -2.48
CA ILE A 161 -7.15 18.80 -3.24
C ILE A 161 -7.04 19.14 -4.73
N TRP A 162 -6.54 18.20 -5.50
CA TRP A 162 -6.46 18.34 -6.95
C TRP A 162 -7.81 18.02 -7.61
N THR A 163 -7.98 18.56 -8.82
CA THR A 163 -9.07 18.20 -9.73
C THR A 163 -8.51 17.42 -10.91
N TRP A 164 -9.35 16.69 -11.61
CA TRP A 164 -8.98 16.05 -12.88
C TRP A 164 -8.49 17.06 -13.92
N HIS A 165 -9.13 18.24 -13.97
CA HIS A 165 -8.68 19.34 -14.83
C HIS A 165 -7.22 19.71 -14.52
N ARG A 166 -6.88 19.97 -13.25
CA ARG A 166 -5.50 20.27 -12.85
C ARG A 166 -4.54 19.14 -13.22
N PHE A 167 -4.93 17.89 -13.04
CA PHE A 167 -4.10 16.73 -13.40
C PHE A 167 -3.76 16.72 -14.90
N PHE A 168 -4.75 16.88 -15.79
CA PHE A 168 -4.54 16.81 -17.22
C PHE A 168 -3.77 18.00 -17.78
N TYR A 169 -3.84 19.16 -17.13
CA TYR A 169 -3.16 20.38 -17.57
C TYR A 169 -1.89 20.70 -16.76
N ALA A 170 -1.52 19.88 -15.80
CA ALA A 170 -0.28 20.04 -15.06
C ALA A 170 0.93 19.83 -16.00
N LYS A 171 1.74 20.86 -16.14
CA LYS A 171 3.04 20.72 -16.82
C LYS A 171 4.03 20.13 -15.82
N LEU A 172 4.60 18.98 -16.14
CA LEU A 172 5.71 18.42 -15.41
C LEU A 172 6.97 19.17 -15.86
N ASN A 173 7.51 20.04 -15.00
CA ASN A 173 8.82 20.59 -15.24
C ASN A 173 9.83 19.48 -14.97
N HIS A 174 10.33 18.85 -16.02
CA HIS A 174 11.50 17.99 -15.92
C HIS A 174 12.71 18.92 -15.69
N THR A 175 13.09 19.10 -14.44
CA THR A 175 14.46 19.48 -14.10
C THR A 175 15.31 18.22 -14.28
N TYR A 176 16.12 18.20 -15.34
CA TYR A 176 17.18 17.22 -15.57
C TYR A 176 18.31 17.44 -14.56
#